data_78827334077e7e07f0c856fa4be3f0d8
#
_entry.id   78827334077e7e07f0c856fa4be3f0d8
#
_cell.length_a   1.000
_cell.length_b   1.000
_cell.length_c   1.000
_cell.angle_alpha   90.00
_cell.angle_beta   90.00
_cell.angle_gamma   90.00
#
_symmetry.space_group_name_H-M   'P 1'
#
loop_
_entity.id
_entity.type
_entity.pdbx_description
1 polymer ?
#
loop_
_entity_poly.entity_id
_entity_poly.type
_entity_poly.pdbx_seq_one_letter_code
_entity_poly.pdbx_strand_id
1 'polypeptide(L)'
;GIDLRLLDNRLNFDIDYYDYTTTDQILTAPISQSTGLSSRRFNAGEIKSSGIEIILAAKPIVSENFNWKSTFNFSRSRSEVVSLADGIETVIIANGPSGATIEARPGGRMGDLYGRGFERDPQGNIILENIGGLMRPKLGNDIKKLGNYNRDWTLGITNNFNYKNFNLNIFLDYRHGGDFFSLTGSQLYRSGSITETLPYRTEDFVPDGVVDNGNGTFTQNTQTTTGYDWYRSYWDKSNTEANTYDSTFLMLREISLGVDLKPYFKNLPFEKIKLSLFGRNLATWTKDNFVRHFNPQVSSFTGSSFVPGFEIGQLPGAATYGLNLNVSF
;
A
#
# COMPACT_ATOMS: atom_id res chain seq x y z
N GLY A 1 9.95 -26.31 5.04
CA GLY A 1 10.93 -25.31 5.51
C GLY A 1 12.32 -25.88 5.70
N ILE A 2 13.30 -25.02 5.74
CA ILE A 2 14.72 -25.36 5.95
C ILE A 2 15.27 -24.38 6.96
N ASP A 3 15.82 -24.90 8.09
CA ASP A 3 16.56 -24.12 9.09
C ASP A 3 18.06 -24.51 9.01
N LEU A 4 18.92 -23.54 8.70
CA LEU A 4 20.36 -23.71 8.61
C LEU A 4 21.06 -22.81 9.61
N ARG A 5 21.94 -23.40 10.42
CA ARG A 5 22.80 -22.71 11.39
C ARG A 5 24.25 -22.94 11.02
N LEU A 6 24.92 -21.88 10.63
CA LEU A 6 26.26 -21.90 10.10
C LEU A 6 27.20 -21.02 10.93
N LEU A 7 28.51 -21.30 10.83
CA LEU A 7 29.57 -20.48 11.44
C LEU A 7 29.34 -20.29 12.95
N ASP A 8 29.16 -21.37 13.69
CA ASP A 8 28.90 -21.35 15.15
C ASP A 8 27.73 -20.44 15.55
N ASN A 9 26.59 -20.57 14.83
CA ASN A 9 25.38 -19.74 14.99
C ASN A 9 25.61 -18.24 14.71
N ARG A 10 26.65 -17.89 13.96
CA ARG A 10 26.82 -16.51 13.48
C ARG A 10 25.98 -16.18 12.26
N LEU A 11 25.57 -17.19 11.52
CA LEU A 11 24.69 -17.07 10.37
C LEU A 11 23.56 -18.11 10.51
N ASN A 12 22.33 -17.63 10.69
CA ASN A 12 21.14 -18.44 10.77
C ASN A 12 20.24 -18.08 9.60
N PHE A 13 19.80 -19.08 8.87
CA PHE A 13 18.99 -18.94 7.69
C PHE A 13 17.79 -19.87 7.78
N ASP A 14 16.59 -19.31 7.73
CA ASP A 14 15.33 -20.01 7.83
C ASP A 14 14.51 -19.65 6.60
N ILE A 15 14.07 -20.67 5.85
CA ILE A 15 13.26 -20.51 4.64
C ILE A 15 12.05 -21.41 4.75
N ASP A 16 10.88 -20.81 4.59
CA ASP A 16 9.61 -21.50 4.42
C ASP A 16 8.99 -21.19 3.07
N TYR A 17 8.56 -22.24 2.38
CA TYR A 17 7.73 -22.14 1.19
C TYR A 17 6.43 -22.87 1.44
N TYR A 18 5.33 -22.25 1.07
CA TYR A 18 4.01 -22.84 1.15
C TYR A 18 3.26 -22.69 -0.18
N ASP A 19 2.47 -23.72 -0.50
CA ASP A 19 1.52 -23.73 -1.61
C ASP A 19 0.32 -24.54 -1.14
N TYR A 20 -0.85 -23.92 -1.09
CA TYR A 20 -2.08 -24.59 -0.69
C TYR A 20 -3.27 -24.04 -1.45
N THR A 21 -4.28 -24.88 -1.61
CA THR A 21 -5.56 -24.53 -2.20
C THR A 21 -6.66 -24.63 -1.14
N THR A 22 -7.45 -23.58 -1.02
CA THR A 22 -8.64 -23.58 -0.17
C THR A 22 -9.87 -23.70 -1.07
N THR A 23 -10.68 -24.74 -0.83
CA THR A 23 -11.92 -24.98 -1.55
C THR A 23 -13.14 -24.64 -0.69
N ASP A 24 -14.31 -24.53 -1.29
CA ASP A 24 -15.58 -24.30 -0.60
C ASP A 24 -15.60 -23.06 0.29
N GLN A 25 -14.94 -21.99 -0.13
CA GLN A 25 -14.95 -20.73 0.61
C GLN A 25 -16.36 -20.17 0.73
N ILE A 26 -16.73 -19.69 1.93
CA ILE A 26 -18.01 -19.03 2.15
C ILE A 26 -17.94 -17.62 1.58
N LEU A 27 -18.62 -17.41 0.45
CA LEU A 27 -18.70 -16.12 -0.22
C LEU A 27 -20.13 -15.58 -0.15
N THR A 28 -20.27 -14.27 -0.09
CA THR A 28 -21.55 -13.59 -0.24
C THR A 28 -21.60 -12.98 -1.62
N ALA A 29 -22.49 -13.45 -2.47
CA ALA A 29 -22.66 -12.92 -3.82
C ALA A 29 -24.06 -12.29 -3.98
N PRO A 30 -24.17 -11.21 -4.78
CA PRO A 30 -25.45 -10.64 -5.15
C PRO A 30 -26.24 -11.64 -6.00
N ILE A 31 -27.53 -11.70 -5.78
CA ILE A 31 -28.46 -12.52 -6.58
C ILE A 31 -29.56 -11.64 -7.15
N SER A 32 -30.29 -12.16 -8.14
CA SER A 32 -31.41 -11.44 -8.76
C SER A 32 -32.42 -11.03 -7.69
N GLN A 33 -32.75 -9.76 -7.63
CA GLN A 33 -33.76 -9.20 -6.71
C GLN A 33 -35.15 -9.80 -6.91
N SER A 34 -35.41 -10.46 -8.06
CA SER A 34 -36.64 -11.22 -8.31
C SER A 34 -36.89 -12.37 -7.31
N THR A 35 -35.83 -12.79 -6.61
CA THR A 35 -35.94 -13.83 -5.53
C THR A 35 -36.37 -13.26 -4.17
N GLY A 36 -36.49 -11.93 -4.06
CA GLY A 36 -36.80 -11.24 -2.78
C GLY A 36 -35.58 -11.06 -1.88
N LEU A 37 -34.40 -11.49 -2.31
CA LEU A 37 -33.11 -11.33 -1.58
C LEU A 37 -32.15 -10.54 -2.43
N SER A 38 -31.30 -9.70 -1.78
CA SER A 38 -30.25 -8.91 -2.47
C SER A 38 -28.93 -9.68 -2.58
N SER A 39 -28.71 -10.66 -1.70
CA SER A 39 -27.48 -11.46 -1.69
C SER A 39 -27.74 -12.82 -1.04
N ARG A 40 -26.88 -13.78 -1.36
CA ARG A 40 -26.88 -15.12 -0.77
C ARG A 40 -25.46 -15.55 -0.41
N ARG A 41 -25.30 -16.31 0.66
CA ARG A 41 -24.05 -16.97 1.02
C ARG A 41 -23.98 -18.34 0.34
N PHE A 42 -22.83 -18.61 -0.25
CA PHE A 42 -22.53 -19.89 -0.92
C PHE A 42 -21.23 -20.44 -0.36
N ASN A 43 -21.14 -21.75 -0.31
CA ASN A 43 -19.86 -22.44 -0.22
C ASN A 43 -19.35 -22.56 -1.66
N ALA A 44 -18.57 -21.60 -2.09
CA ALA A 44 -18.19 -21.52 -3.48
C ALA A 44 -16.93 -20.68 -3.64
N GLY A 45 -15.99 -21.25 -4.29
CA GLY A 45 -14.74 -20.62 -4.66
C GLY A 45 -13.55 -21.46 -4.26
N GLU A 46 -12.60 -21.45 -5.16
CA GLU A 46 -11.28 -22.05 -4.99
C GLU A 46 -10.25 -20.94 -5.05
N ILE A 47 -9.45 -20.84 -4.00
CA ILE A 47 -8.37 -19.86 -3.91
C ILE A 47 -7.07 -20.63 -3.69
N LYS A 48 -6.14 -20.43 -4.61
CA LYS A 48 -4.77 -20.93 -4.49
C LYS A 48 -3.88 -19.87 -3.87
N SER A 49 -3.17 -20.23 -2.80
CA SER A 49 -2.22 -19.34 -2.11
C SER A 49 -0.84 -19.98 -2.10
N SER A 50 0.17 -19.18 -2.47
CA SER A 50 1.56 -19.58 -2.39
C SER A 50 2.43 -18.46 -1.86
N GLY A 51 3.52 -18.81 -1.21
CA GLY A 51 4.43 -17.80 -0.68
C GLY A 51 5.77 -18.37 -0.26
N ILE A 52 6.67 -17.45 -0.01
CA ILE A 52 7.99 -17.72 0.52
C ILE A 52 8.29 -16.74 1.65
N GLU A 53 8.77 -17.24 2.75
CA GLU A 53 9.23 -16.47 3.91
C GLU A 53 10.69 -16.82 4.20
N ILE A 54 11.50 -15.79 4.44
CA ILE A 54 12.92 -15.96 4.67
C ILE A 54 13.33 -15.12 5.87
N ILE A 55 13.96 -15.75 6.85
CA ILE A 55 14.62 -15.05 7.96
C ILE A 55 16.12 -15.31 7.84
N LEU A 56 16.89 -14.25 7.66
CA LEU A 56 18.34 -14.27 7.71
C LEU A 56 18.82 -13.49 8.91
N ALA A 57 19.41 -14.16 9.89
CA ALA A 57 20.04 -13.51 11.03
C ALA A 57 21.55 -13.72 10.99
N ALA A 58 22.30 -12.61 10.93
CA ALA A 58 23.75 -12.62 10.90
C ALA A 58 24.32 -11.87 12.11
N LYS A 59 25.48 -12.34 12.62
CA LYS A 59 26.32 -11.66 13.59
C LYS A 59 27.66 -11.33 12.94
N PRO A 60 27.75 -10.26 12.11
CA PRO A 60 28.96 -9.95 11.36
C PRO A 60 30.16 -9.69 12.28
N ILE A 61 29.92 -9.03 13.41
CA ILE A 61 30.96 -8.70 14.38
C ILE A 61 30.52 -9.21 15.77
N VAL A 62 31.38 -10.02 16.36
CA VAL A 62 31.25 -10.50 17.75
C VAL A 62 32.59 -10.30 18.41
N SER A 63 32.67 -9.36 19.35
CA SER A 63 33.85 -9.10 20.14
C SER A 63 33.46 -8.78 21.58
N GLU A 64 34.45 -8.69 22.48
CA GLU A 64 34.22 -8.38 23.91
C GLU A 64 33.46 -7.06 24.11
N ASN A 65 33.82 -6.03 23.36
CA ASN A 65 33.27 -4.69 23.57
C ASN A 65 32.23 -4.27 22.48
N PHE A 66 32.17 -4.95 21.34
CA PHE A 66 31.27 -4.58 20.24
C PHE A 66 30.66 -5.80 19.59
N ASN A 67 29.34 -5.82 19.54
CA ASN A 67 28.57 -6.86 18.86
C ASN A 67 27.59 -6.21 17.89
N TRP A 68 27.56 -6.69 16.66
CA TRP A 68 26.58 -6.32 15.64
C TRP A 68 25.79 -7.55 15.24
N LYS A 69 24.46 -7.48 15.37
CA LYS A 69 23.51 -8.45 14.84
C LYS A 69 22.61 -7.75 13.83
N SER A 70 22.51 -8.33 12.64
CA SER A 70 21.57 -7.90 11.61
C SER A 70 20.56 -9.02 11.32
N THR A 71 19.27 -8.68 11.19
CA THR A 71 18.21 -9.64 10.88
C THR A 71 17.40 -9.07 9.71
N PHE A 72 17.22 -9.91 8.69
CA PHE A 72 16.44 -9.62 7.50
C PHE A 72 15.23 -10.58 7.51
N ASN A 73 14.02 -10.02 7.41
CA ASN A 73 12.77 -10.77 7.31
C ASN A 73 12.15 -10.43 5.96
N PHE A 74 12.17 -11.37 5.05
CA PHE A 74 11.56 -11.25 3.74
C PHE A 74 10.29 -12.09 3.68
N SER A 75 9.23 -11.55 3.10
CA SER A 75 8.00 -12.30 2.85
C SER A 75 7.38 -11.90 1.51
N ARG A 76 6.97 -12.90 0.75
CA ARG A 76 6.19 -12.77 -0.47
C ARG A 76 5.04 -13.75 -0.40
N SER A 77 3.80 -13.25 -0.51
CA SER A 77 2.57 -14.03 -0.53
C SER A 77 1.73 -13.66 -1.74
N ARG A 78 1.13 -14.63 -2.40
CA ARG A 78 0.24 -14.43 -3.53
C ARG A 78 -0.95 -15.36 -3.41
N SER A 79 -2.15 -14.80 -3.49
CA SER A 79 -3.39 -15.56 -3.54
C SER A 79 -4.12 -15.26 -4.84
N GLU A 80 -4.59 -16.29 -5.50
CA GLU A 80 -5.21 -16.27 -6.83
C GLU A 80 -6.59 -16.93 -6.75
N VAL A 81 -7.58 -16.32 -7.36
CA VAL A 81 -8.93 -16.87 -7.44
C VAL A 81 -8.94 -17.87 -8.61
N VAL A 82 -8.99 -19.16 -8.31
CA VAL A 82 -9.01 -20.21 -9.34
C VAL A 82 -10.41 -20.30 -9.95
N SER A 83 -11.44 -20.37 -9.11
CA SER A 83 -12.83 -20.45 -9.55
C SER A 83 -13.78 -19.79 -8.55
N LEU A 84 -14.95 -19.45 -9.00
CA LEU A 84 -16.11 -19.04 -8.20
C LEU A 84 -17.24 -20.03 -8.40
N ALA A 85 -18.38 -19.84 -7.72
CA ALA A 85 -19.56 -20.67 -7.93
C ALA A 85 -20.06 -20.58 -9.38
N ASP A 86 -20.70 -21.66 -9.84
CA ASP A 86 -21.28 -21.71 -11.19
C ASP A 86 -22.20 -20.52 -11.45
N GLY A 87 -21.98 -19.85 -12.58
CA GLY A 87 -22.73 -18.67 -12.99
C GLY A 87 -22.32 -17.37 -12.29
N ILE A 88 -21.30 -17.38 -11.41
CA ILE A 88 -20.76 -16.18 -10.77
C ILE A 88 -19.40 -15.84 -11.37
N GLU A 89 -19.33 -14.73 -12.09
CA GLU A 89 -18.10 -14.24 -12.71
C GLU A 89 -17.32 -13.26 -11.81
N THR A 90 -18.01 -12.64 -10.86
CA THR A 90 -17.42 -11.60 -10.02
C THR A 90 -18.04 -11.61 -8.62
N VAL A 91 -17.21 -11.55 -7.59
CA VAL A 91 -17.63 -11.28 -6.21
C VAL A 91 -16.98 -9.98 -5.73
N ILE A 92 -17.81 -9.02 -5.35
CA ILE A 92 -17.35 -7.78 -4.74
C ILE A 92 -16.99 -8.08 -3.28
N ILE A 93 -15.69 -7.96 -2.96
CA ILE A 93 -15.16 -8.17 -1.60
C ILE A 93 -15.35 -6.90 -0.78
N ALA A 94 -15.13 -5.74 -1.40
CA ALA A 94 -15.28 -4.46 -0.74
C ALA A 94 -15.73 -3.38 -1.73
N ASN A 95 -16.65 -2.53 -1.26
CA ASN A 95 -17.08 -1.34 -1.98
C ASN A 95 -16.30 -0.14 -1.45
N GLY A 96 -15.59 0.53 -2.33
CA GLY A 96 -14.93 1.80 -2.07
C GLY A 96 -15.76 3.01 -2.51
N PRO A 97 -15.20 4.20 -2.41
CA PRO A 97 -15.85 5.43 -2.86
C PRO A 97 -16.06 5.45 -4.36
N SER A 98 -17.16 6.08 -4.79
CA SER A 98 -17.40 6.49 -6.18
C SER A 98 -17.32 5.37 -7.23
N GLY A 99 -17.65 4.14 -6.83
CA GLY A 99 -17.66 2.98 -7.74
C GLY A 99 -16.35 2.24 -7.86
N ALA A 100 -15.34 2.60 -7.10
CA ALA A 100 -14.14 1.77 -6.93
C ALA A 100 -14.49 0.52 -6.11
N THR A 101 -13.99 -0.65 -6.50
CA THR A 101 -14.30 -1.93 -5.85
C THR A 101 -13.05 -2.78 -5.69
N ILE A 102 -13.02 -3.61 -4.65
CA ILE A 102 -12.12 -4.77 -4.60
C ILE A 102 -12.93 -5.99 -4.99
N GLU A 103 -12.47 -6.71 -6.00
CA GLU A 103 -13.22 -7.81 -6.58
C GLU A 103 -12.39 -9.09 -6.65
N ALA A 104 -13.07 -10.23 -6.46
CA ALA A 104 -12.57 -11.54 -6.81
C ALA A 104 -13.15 -11.95 -8.17
N ARG A 105 -12.29 -12.25 -9.12
CA ARG A 105 -12.64 -12.77 -10.45
C ARG A 105 -11.76 -13.97 -10.77
N PRO A 106 -12.28 -15.04 -11.39
CA PRO A 106 -11.49 -16.20 -11.81
C PRO A 106 -10.26 -15.78 -12.63
N GLY A 107 -9.10 -16.33 -12.32
CA GLY A 107 -7.82 -15.96 -12.91
C GLY A 107 -7.20 -14.65 -12.39
N GLY A 108 -7.91 -13.91 -11.54
CA GLY A 108 -7.42 -12.70 -10.89
C GLY A 108 -6.74 -12.97 -9.55
N ARG A 109 -6.01 -11.97 -9.04
CA ARG A 109 -5.44 -12.03 -7.68
C ARG A 109 -6.49 -11.59 -6.66
N MET A 110 -6.46 -12.21 -5.49
CA MET A 110 -7.20 -11.66 -4.35
C MET A 110 -6.72 -10.25 -4.07
N GLY A 111 -7.69 -9.32 -3.94
CA GLY A 111 -7.36 -7.92 -3.69
C GLY A 111 -7.21 -7.03 -4.93
N ASP A 112 -7.59 -7.53 -6.09
CA ASP A 112 -7.59 -6.72 -7.31
C ASP A 112 -8.57 -5.54 -7.19
N LEU A 113 -8.06 -4.35 -7.48
CA LEU A 113 -8.79 -3.08 -7.49
C LEU A 113 -9.37 -2.83 -8.87
N TYR A 114 -10.66 -2.55 -8.91
CA TYR A 114 -11.40 -2.24 -10.12
C TYR A 114 -12.08 -0.88 -10.04
N GLY A 115 -12.25 -0.25 -11.19
CA GLY A 115 -12.95 1.01 -11.30
C GLY A 115 -12.91 1.57 -12.70
N ARG A 116 -13.48 2.77 -12.87
CA ARG A 116 -13.45 3.50 -14.14
C ARG A 116 -12.09 4.18 -14.31
N GLY A 117 -11.66 4.26 -15.56
CA GLY A 117 -10.44 4.98 -15.93
C GLY A 117 -10.67 5.85 -17.15
N PHE A 118 -9.59 6.46 -17.64
CA PHE A 118 -9.62 7.26 -18.84
C PHE A 118 -10.03 6.43 -20.06
N GLU A 119 -10.82 7.03 -20.94
CA GLU A 119 -10.98 6.51 -22.30
C GLU A 119 -9.72 6.82 -23.09
N ARG A 120 -9.27 5.84 -23.86
CA ARG A 120 -8.01 5.93 -24.61
C ARG A 120 -8.20 5.53 -26.07
N ASP A 121 -7.40 6.14 -26.92
CA ASP A 121 -7.29 5.73 -28.32
C ASP A 121 -6.55 4.37 -28.44
N PRO A 122 -6.49 3.75 -29.61
CA PRO A 122 -5.75 2.50 -29.82
C PRO A 122 -4.24 2.59 -29.55
N GLN A 123 -3.66 3.79 -29.50
CA GLN A 123 -2.26 4.05 -29.18
C GLN A 123 -2.03 4.26 -27.68
N GLY A 124 -3.10 4.33 -26.88
CA GLY A 124 -3.03 4.50 -25.42
C GLY A 124 -3.09 5.96 -24.94
N ASN A 125 -3.26 6.93 -25.85
CA ASN A 125 -3.39 8.34 -25.48
C ASN A 125 -4.76 8.60 -24.84
N ILE A 126 -4.81 9.49 -23.85
CA ILE A 126 -6.06 9.90 -23.21
C ILE A 126 -6.91 10.68 -24.19
N ILE A 127 -8.16 10.26 -24.37
CA ILE A 127 -9.13 11.00 -25.17
C ILE A 127 -9.65 12.17 -24.35
N LEU A 128 -9.64 13.35 -24.96
CA LEU A 128 -10.18 14.57 -24.39
C LEU A 128 -11.48 14.93 -25.09
N GLU A 129 -12.40 15.53 -24.35
CA GLU A 129 -13.67 16.03 -24.85
C GLU A 129 -13.85 17.52 -24.50
N ASN A 130 -14.49 18.27 -25.39
CA ASN A 130 -14.79 19.66 -25.13
C ASN A 130 -16.13 19.75 -24.39
N ILE A 131 -16.11 20.25 -23.17
CA ILE A 131 -17.30 20.51 -22.37
C ILE A 131 -17.33 21.99 -21.98
N GLY A 132 -18.29 22.71 -22.57
CA GLY A 132 -18.47 24.14 -22.29
C GLY A 132 -17.29 25.02 -22.73
N GLY A 133 -16.58 24.65 -23.78
CA GLY A 133 -15.42 25.39 -24.31
C GLY A 133 -14.07 25.00 -23.68
N LEU A 134 -14.07 24.07 -22.73
CA LEU A 134 -12.87 23.63 -22.00
C LEU A 134 -12.57 22.15 -22.25
N MET A 135 -11.32 21.82 -22.48
CA MET A 135 -10.88 20.46 -22.70
C MET A 135 -10.76 19.70 -21.38
N ARG A 136 -11.37 18.53 -21.31
CA ARG A 136 -11.38 17.64 -20.15
C ARG A 136 -11.08 16.21 -20.58
N PRO A 137 -10.46 15.39 -19.71
CA PRO A 137 -10.27 13.97 -20.01
C PRO A 137 -11.61 13.25 -20.03
N LYS A 138 -11.83 12.45 -21.06
CA LYS A 138 -13.01 11.60 -21.18
C LYS A 138 -12.87 10.38 -20.29
N LEU A 139 -13.89 10.13 -19.48
CA LEU A 139 -13.94 8.98 -18.59
C LEU A 139 -14.64 7.81 -19.28
N GLY A 140 -13.96 6.68 -19.40
CA GLY A 140 -14.53 5.45 -19.96
C GLY A 140 -15.66 4.91 -19.08
N ASN A 141 -16.57 4.16 -19.68
CA ASN A 141 -17.68 3.50 -18.96
C ASN A 141 -17.30 2.12 -18.41
N ASP A 142 -16.27 1.51 -18.98
CA ASP A 142 -15.83 0.16 -18.63
C ASP A 142 -15.14 0.12 -17.28
N ILE A 143 -15.46 -0.90 -16.51
CA ILE A 143 -14.77 -1.20 -15.25
C ILE A 143 -13.51 -2.00 -15.57
N LYS A 144 -12.35 -1.42 -15.25
CA LYS A 144 -11.02 -1.98 -15.52
C LYS A 144 -10.35 -2.40 -14.24
N LYS A 145 -9.46 -3.41 -14.32
CA LYS A 145 -8.49 -3.68 -13.28
C LYS A 145 -7.45 -2.57 -13.28
N LEU A 146 -7.25 -1.93 -12.13
CA LEU A 146 -6.37 -0.76 -11.97
C LEU A 146 -5.17 -1.04 -11.07
N GLY A 147 -5.21 -2.11 -10.30
CA GLY A 147 -4.13 -2.49 -9.41
C GLY A 147 -4.51 -3.64 -8.48
N ASN A 148 -3.73 -3.83 -7.44
CA ASN A 148 -4.00 -4.79 -6.37
C ASN A 148 -3.51 -4.21 -5.04
N TYR A 149 -4.33 -4.27 -3.98
CA TYR A 149 -3.93 -3.67 -2.70
C TYR A 149 -2.86 -4.48 -1.94
N ASN A 150 -2.67 -5.75 -2.28
CA ASN A 150 -1.67 -6.59 -1.63
C ASN A 150 -0.26 -6.23 -2.11
N ARG A 151 0.68 -6.24 -1.20
CA ARG A 151 2.08 -6.06 -1.51
C ARG A 151 2.59 -7.22 -2.36
N ASP A 152 3.55 -6.95 -3.26
CA ASP A 152 4.23 -8.01 -3.98
C ASP A 152 5.23 -8.73 -3.07
N TRP A 153 5.92 -7.99 -2.18
CA TRP A 153 6.79 -8.51 -1.14
C TRP A 153 7.12 -7.46 -0.08
N THR A 154 7.61 -7.91 1.06
CA THR A 154 8.03 -7.06 2.17
C THR A 154 9.40 -7.47 2.68
N LEU A 155 10.18 -6.51 3.17
CA LEU A 155 11.50 -6.72 3.76
C LEU A 155 11.67 -5.86 5.02
N GLY A 156 11.77 -6.53 6.17
CA GLY A 156 12.17 -5.91 7.42
C GLY A 156 13.67 -6.08 7.67
N ILE A 157 14.37 -5.00 8.01
CA ILE A 157 15.80 -5.03 8.33
C ILE A 157 16.01 -4.45 9.74
N THR A 158 16.44 -5.30 10.66
CA THR A 158 16.74 -4.90 12.04
C THR A 158 18.24 -4.99 12.29
N ASN A 159 18.86 -3.89 12.67
CA ASN A 159 20.26 -3.85 13.11
C ASN A 159 20.35 -3.54 14.58
N ASN A 160 21.03 -4.40 15.33
CA ASN A 160 21.34 -4.23 16.73
C ASN A 160 22.85 -4.08 16.91
N PHE A 161 23.28 -2.95 17.44
CA PHE A 161 24.66 -2.65 17.78
C PHE A 161 24.78 -2.54 19.28
N ASN A 162 25.64 -3.34 19.87
CA ASN A 162 25.98 -3.27 21.29
C ASN A 162 27.44 -2.85 21.42
N TYR A 163 27.67 -1.75 22.09
CA TYR A 163 29.02 -1.28 22.42
C TYR A 163 29.12 -1.03 23.93
N LYS A 164 29.87 -1.89 24.64
CA LYS A 164 29.95 -1.86 26.11
C LYS A 164 28.53 -1.80 26.72
N ASN A 165 28.19 -0.70 27.36
CA ASN A 165 26.91 -0.49 28.03
C ASN A 165 25.83 0.12 27.12
N PHE A 166 26.17 0.48 25.86
CA PHE A 166 25.26 1.11 24.95
C PHE A 166 24.67 0.08 23.99
N ASN A 167 23.40 0.26 23.68
CA ASN A 167 22.68 -0.52 22.68
C ASN A 167 21.96 0.42 21.71
N LEU A 168 22.24 0.29 20.43
CA LEU A 168 21.54 0.98 19.35
C LEU A 168 20.77 -0.05 18.53
N ASN A 169 19.45 0.17 18.39
CA ASN A 169 18.60 -0.61 17.50
C ASN A 169 18.06 0.29 16.39
N ILE A 170 18.12 -0.20 15.13
CA ILE A 170 17.57 0.47 13.97
C ILE A 170 16.70 -0.53 13.21
N PHE A 171 15.42 -0.18 12.98
CA PHE A 171 14.50 -0.99 12.21
C PHE A 171 14.01 -0.23 10.97
N LEU A 172 14.27 -0.83 9.81
CA LEU A 172 13.79 -0.40 8.50
C LEU A 172 12.73 -1.38 7.99
N ASP A 173 11.64 -0.85 7.44
CA ASP A 173 10.55 -1.61 6.82
C ASP A 173 10.39 -1.16 5.37
N TYR A 174 10.69 -2.06 4.44
CA TYR A 174 10.47 -1.84 3.01
C TYR A 174 9.31 -2.70 2.52
N ARG A 175 8.39 -2.09 1.82
CA ARG A 175 7.26 -2.77 1.19
C ARG A 175 7.19 -2.39 -0.27
N HIS A 176 7.18 -3.41 -1.13
CA HIS A 176 7.17 -3.25 -2.57
C HIS A 176 5.81 -3.62 -3.15
N GLY A 177 5.34 -2.82 -4.09
CA GLY A 177 4.07 -3.02 -4.76
C GLY A 177 2.87 -2.73 -3.89
N GLY A 178 1.72 -3.12 -4.41
CA GLY A 178 0.41 -2.78 -3.88
C GLY A 178 -0.05 -1.40 -4.32
N ASP A 179 -1.35 -1.30 -4.56
CA ASP A 179 -2.00 -0.08 -5.03
C ASP A 179 -3.16 0.28 -4.09
N PHE A 180 -3.47 1.55 -3.99
CA PHE A 180 -4.64 2.00 -3.24
C PHE A 180 -5.32 3.17 -3.93
N PHE A 181 -6.63 3.22 -3.83
CA PHE A 181 -7.42 4.37 -4.24
C PHE A 181 -7.45 5.40 -3.11
N SER A 182 -7.21 6.69 -3.42
CA SER A 182 -7.30 7.79 -2.46
C SER A 182 -8.42 8.78 -2.80
N LEU A 183 -9.44 8.82 -1.94
CA LEU A 183 -10.44 9.87 -1.99
C LEU A 183 -9.88 11.22 -1.54
N THR A 184 -8.98 11.21 -0.56
CA THR A 184 -8.31 12.44 -0.10
C THR A 184 -7.46 13.04 -1.22
N GLY A 185 -6.75 12.20 -2.00
CA GLY A 185 -6.01 12.64 -3.18
C GLY A 185 -6.89 13.37 -4.17
N SER A 186 -8.02 12.78 -4.53
CA SER A 186 -9.03 13.43 -5.36
C SER A 186 -9.42 14.81 -4.81
N GLN A 187 -9.73 14.92 -3.52
CA GLN A 187 -10.14 16.19 -2.91
C GLN A 187 -9.03 17.23 -2.89
N LEU A 188 -7.78 16.83 -2.61
CA LEU A 188 -6.63 17.74 -2.57
C LEU A 188 -6.35 18.35 -3.96
N TYR A 189 -6.36 17.55 -5.02
CA TYR A 189 -6.22 18.06 -6.39
C TYR A 189 -7.38 18.97 -6.77
N ARG A 190 -8.61 18.56 -6.52
CA ARG A 190 -9.81 19.30 -6.91
C ARG A 190 -9.99 20.60 -6.14
N SER A 191 -9.52 20.67 -4.93
CA SER A 191 -9.54 21.91 -4.12
C SER A 191 -8.35 22.82 -4.36
N GLY A 192 -7.31 22.32 -5.05
CA GLY A 192 -6.06 23.04 -5.24
C GLY A 192 -5.26 23.24 -3.95
N SER A 193 -5.39 22.32 -2.98
CA SER A 193 -4.78 22.47 -1.65
C SER A 193 -3.36 21.91 -1.55
N ILE A 194 -2.77 21.47 -2.66
CA ILE A 194 -1.43 20.90 -2.74
C ILE A 194 -0.55 21.64 -3.74
N THR A 195 0.77 21.53 -3.56
CA THR A 195 1.76 22.19 -4.41
C THR A 195 1.74 21.73 -5.85
N GLU A 196 1.36 20.47 -6.09
CA GLU A 196 1.21 19.84 -7.40
C GLU A 196 0.15 20.57 -8.28
N THR A 197 -0.74 21.35 -7.67
CA THR A 197 -1.75 22.15 -8.38
C THR A 197 -1.32 23.61 -8.62
N LEU A 198 -0.11 24.00 -8.25
CA LEU A 198 0.42 25.35 -8.52
C LEU A 198 0.58 25.65 -10.02
N PRO A 199 1.04 24.71 -10.88
CA PRO A 199 1.06 24.95 -12.31
C PRO A 199 -0.33 25.29 -12.85
N TYR A 200 -0.38 26.23 -13.80
CA TYR A 200 -1.61 26.63 -14.51
C TYR A 200 -2.73 27.24 -13.65
N ARG A 201 -2.42 27.73 -12.44
CA ARG A 201 -3.42 28.43 -11.61
C ARG A 201 -3.86 29.76 -12.19
N THR A 202 -2.98 30.41 -12.89
CA THR A 202 -3.17 31.77 -13.43
C THR A 202 -3.15 31.82 -14.95
N GLU A 203 -2.80 30.75 -15.61
CA GLU A 203 -2.64 30.67 -17.06
C GLU A 203 -3.37 29.44 -17.60
N ASP A 204 -4.02 29.59 -18.75
CA ASP A 204 -4.58 28.48 -19.49
C ASP A 204 -3.48 27.69 -20.17
N PHE A 205 -3.68 26.40 -20.37
CA PHE A 205 -2.72 25.53 -21.06
C PHE A 205 -3.41 24.54 -21.98
N VAL A 206 -2.66 23.97 -22.91
CA VAL A 206 -3.13 22.90 -23.80
C VAL A 206 -2.80 21.57 -23.12
N PRO A 207 -3.81 20.82 -22.64
CA PRO A 207 -3.57 19.51 -22.03
C PRO A 207 -3.15 18.49 -23.09
N ASP A 208 -2.22 17.62 -22.68
CA ASP A 208 -1.79 16.50 -23.51
C ASP A 208 -2.89 15.44 -23.62
N GLY A 209 -3.13 14.99 -24.86
CA GLY A 209 -4.16 14.02 -25.20
C GLY A 209 -4.69 14.23 -26.62
N VAL A 210 -5.64 13.41 -27.00
CA VAL A 210 -6.21 13.39 -28.36
C VAL A 210 -7.71 13.67 -28.34
N VAL A 211 -8.21 14.18 -29.47
CA VAL A 211 -9.64 14.40 -29.71
C VAL A 211 -10.11 13.35 -30.71
N ASP A 212 -11.22 12.68 -30.38
CA ASP A 212 -11.91 11.76 -31.28
C ASP A 212 -12.66 12.54 -32.36
N ASN A 213 -12.35 12.28 -33.63
CA ASN A 213 -13.00 12.92 -34.79
C ASN A 213 -14.33 12.24 -35.18
N GLY A 214 -14.77 11.19 -34.50
CA GLY A 214 -16.02 10.50 -34.72
C GLY A 214 -16.02 9.53 -35.91
N ASN A 215 -14.89 9.40 -36.60
CA ASN A 215 -14.74 8.53 -37.78
C ASN A 215 -13.67 7.43 -37.56
N GLY A 216 -13.32 7.17 -36.31
CA GLY A 216 -12.27 6.23 -35.93
C GLY A 216 -10.84 6.79 -36.06
N THR A 217 -10.70 8.10 -36.31
CA THR A 217 -9.40 8.79 -36.28
C THR A 217 -9.30 9.73 -35.08
N PHE A 218 -8.06 9.98 -34.63
CA PHE A 218 -7.77 10.82 -33.51
C PHE A 218 -6.74 11.89 -33.90
N THR A 219 -6.91 13.10 -33.38
CA THR A 219 -5.97 14.20 -33.60
C THR A 219 -5.45 14.74 -32.28
N GLN A 220 -4.17 15.16 -32.25
CA GLN A 220 -3.58 15.79 -31.08
C GLN A 220 -4.41 17.01 -30.65
N ASN A 221 -4.65 17.15 -29.36
CA ASN A 221 -5.37 18.32 -28.85
C ASN A 221 -4.54 19.61 -29.03
N THR A 222 -5.21 20.67 -29.44
CA THR A 222 -4.66 22.01 -29.57
C THR A 222 -5.48 23.06 -28.80
N GLN A 223 -6.55 22.62 -28.15
CA GLN A 223 -7.44 23.51 -27.41
C GLN A 223 -7.02 23.64 -25.96
N THR A 224 -7.20 24.80 -25.40
CA THR A 224 -6.82 25.13 -24.02
C THR A 224 -7.85 24.64 -23.00
N THR A 225 -7.42 24.59 -21.76
CA THR A 225 -8.25 24.45 -20.58
C THR A 225 -7.66 25.29 -19.42
N THR A 226 -8.46 25.55 -18.39
CA THR A 226 -7.96 26.17 -17.16
C THR A 226 -7.39 25.13 -16.21
N GLY A 227 -6.42 25.49 -15.39
CA GLY A 227 -5.93 24.59 -14.32
C GLY A 227 -7.05 24.17 -13.38
N TYR A 228 -7.99 25.07 -13.06
CA TYR A 228 -9.15 24.76 -12.22
C TYR A 228 -9.99 23.59 -12.80
N ASP A 229 -10.38 23.68 -14.06
CA ASP A 229 -11.22 22.66 -14.72
C ASP A 229 -10.44 21.37 -14.93
N TRP A 230 -9.15 21.45 -15.29
CA TRP A 230 -8.31 20.31 -15.48
C TRP A 230 -8.17 19.47 -14.20
N TYR A 231 -7.70 20.09 -13.10
CA TYR A 231 -7.50 19.35 -11.85
C TYR A 231 -8.80 18.78 -11.30
N ARG A 232 -9.92 19.45 -11.48
CA ARG A 232 -11.24 18.96 -11.06
C ARG A 232 -11.76 17.81 -11.89
N SER A 233 -11.49 17.79 -13.19
CA SER A 233 -11.96 16.74 -14.10
C SER A 233 -11.02 15.53 -14.14
N TYR A 234 -9.71 15.76 -14.17
CA TYR A 234 -8.71 14.70 -14.22
C TYR A 234 -8.75 13.85 -12.94
N TRP A 235 -8.74 14.48 -11.76
CA TRP A 235 -8.83 13.82 -10.46
C TRP A 235 -10.26 13.78 -9.92
N ASP A 236 -11.27 13.74 -10.78
CA ASP A 236 -12.63 13.49 -10.30
C ASP A 236 -12.69 12.18 -9.52
N LYS A 237 -13.46 12.17 -8.44
CA LYS A 237 -13.58 11.00 -7.55
C LYS A 237 -14.07 9.74 -8.27
N SER A 238 -14.80 9.87 -9.39
CA SER A 238 -15.27 8.76 -10.22
C SER A 238 -14.20 8.23 -11.17
N ASN A 239 -13.09 8.93 -11.33
CA ASN A 239 -11.92 8.45 -12.07
C ASN A 239 -11.02 7.66 -11.12
N THR A 240 -11.29 6.37 -10.99
CA THR A 240 -10.53 5.50 -10.09
C THR A 240 -9.06 5.37 -10.54
N GLU A 241 -8.82 5.37 -11.87
CA GLU A 241 -7.45 5.26 -12.42
C GLU A 241 -6.56 6.43 -11.97
N ALA A 242 -7.05 7.67 -12.09
CA ALA A 242 -6.28 8.87 -11.70
C ALA A 242 -6.03 8.96 -10.19
N ASN A 243 -6.88 8.31 -9.38
CA ASN A 243 -6.81 8.34 -7.92
C ASN A 243 -6.27 7.04 -7.32
N THR A 244 -5.67 6.17 -8.15
CA THR A 244 -4.97 4.95 -7.71
C THR A 244 -3.47 5.19 -7.73
N TYR A 245 -2.81 4.91 -6.61
CA TYR A 245 -1.39 5.20 -6.37
C TYR A 245 -0.64 3.94 -5.96
N ASP A 246 0.62 3.83 -6.42
CA ASP A 246 1.57 2.80 -5.96
C ASP A 246 1.95 3.07 -4.50
N SER A 247 1.75 2.10 -3.66
CA SER A 247 1.98 2.19 -2.22
C SER A 247 3.35 1.64 -1.77
N THR A 248 4.31 1.52 -2.67
CA THR A 248 5.70 1.14 -2.36
C THR A 248 6.36 2.19 -1.47
N PHE A 249 6.97 1.75 -0.37
CA PHE A 249 7.68 2.64 0.54
C PHE A 249 8.84 1.96 1.28
N LEU A 250 9.80 2.78 1.72
CA LEU A 250 10.78 2.48 2.75
C LEU A 250 10.46 3.34 3.98
N MET A 251 10.39 2.74 5.15
CA MET A 251 10.12 3.45 6.40
C MET A 251 11.19 3.17 7.45
N LEU A 252 11.70 4.24 8.07
CA LEU A 252 12.48 4.16 9.30
C LEU A 252 11.52 3.99 10.47
N ARG A 253 11.26 2.72 10.81
CA ARG A 253 10.26 2.34 11.81
C ARG A 253 10.63 2.70 13.21
N GLU A 254 11.87 2.40 13.59
CA GLU A 254 12.36 2.64 14.94
C GLU A 254 13.85 2.90 14.94
N ILE A 255 14.26 3.88 15.72
CA ILE A 255 15.61 4.01 16.27
C ILE A 255 15.45 4.03 17.77
N SER A 256 16.21 3.18 18.47
CA SER A 256 16.31 3.26 19.92
C SER A 256 17.76 3.19 20.38
N LEU A 257 18.12 4.09 21.28
CA LEU A 257 19.42 4.14 21.93
C LEU A 257 19.23 3.89 23.42
N GLY A 258 19.78 2.81 23.91
CA GLY A 258 19.74 2.42 25.32
C GLY A 258 21.10 2.43 25.96
N VAL A 259 21.12 2.67 27.27
CA VAL A 259 22.31 2.56 28.11
C VAL A 259 22.00 1.73 29.36
N ASP A 260 22.85 0.75 29.63
CA ASP A 260 22.82 0.02 30.90
C ASP A 260 23.56 0.85 31.97
N LEU A 261 22.79 1.27 32.96
CA LEU A 261 23.27 2.13 34.05
C LEU A 261 23.76 1.32 35.27
N LYS A 262 23.53 -0.01 35.31
CA LYS A 262 23.95 -0.85 36.44
C LYS A 262 25.45 -0.71 36.79
N PRO A 263 26.38 -0.63 35.82
CA PRO A 263 27.80 -0.43 36.11
C PRO A 263 28.12 0.87 36.89
N TYR A 264 27.26 1.88 36.76
CA TYR A 264 27.42 3.19 37.45
C TYR A 264 26.73 3.22 38.81
N PHE A 265 25.77 2.31 39.06
CA PHE A 265 24.97 2.24 40.28
C PHE A 265 25.16 0.88 40.99
N LYS A 266 26.42 0.47 41.20
CA LYS A 266 26.78 -0.87 41.75
C LYS A 266 26.19 -1.16 43.13
N ASN A 267 26.01 -0.13 43.94
CA ASN A 267 25.56 -0.26 45.33
C ASN A 267 24.04 -0.27 45.50
N LEU A 268 23.28 -0.08 44.41
CA LEU A 268 21.84 -0.14 44.51
C LEU A 268 21.34 -1.60 44.38
N PRO A 269 20.23 -1.95 45.04
CA PRO A 269 19.69 -3.33 45.07
C PRO A 269 19.01 -3.74 43.77
N PHE A 270 19.41 -3.17 42.64
CA PHE A 270 18.87 -3.49 41.32
C PHE A 270 19.80 -4.47 40.62
N GLU A 271 19.21 -5.47 39.97
CA GLU A 271 19.94 -6.38 39.08
C GLU A 271 20.23 -5.71 37.72
N LYS A 272 19.30 -4.89 37.25
CA LYS A 272 19.40 -4.18 35.98
C LYS A 272 18.76 -2.80 36.05
N ILE A 273 19.42 -1.81 35.47
CA ILE A 273 18.86 -0.47 35.22
C ILE A 273 19.19 -0.09 33.80
N LYS A 274 18.19 -0.07 32.90
CA LYS A 274 18.36 0.33 31.51
C LYS A 274 17.50 1.53 31.22
N LEU A 275 18.12 2.62 30.76
CA LEU A 275 17.44 3.78 30.20
C LEU A 275 17.53 3.74 28.68
N SER A 276 16.41 3.96 27.96
CA SER A 276 16.40 3.99 26.53
C SER A 276 15.57 5.17 26.01
N LEU A 277 16.11 5.84 25.00
CA LEU A 277 15.40 6.79 24.15
C LEU A 277 14.94 6.05 22.89
N PHE A 278 13.73 6.29 22.44
CA PHE A 278 13.28 5.74 21.16
C PHE A 278 12.49 6.76 20.36
N GLY A 279 12.58 6.61 19.04
CA GLY A 279 11.72 7.29 18.08
C GLY A 279 11.13 6.28 17.11
N ARG A 280 9.84 6.40 16.80
CA ARG A 280 9.11 5.50 15.88
C ARG A 280 8.49 6.27 14.73
N ASN A 281 8.37 5.61 13.57
CA ASN A 281 7.83 6.18 12.33
C ASN A 281 8.49 7.50 11.95
N LEU A 282 9.83 7.53 12.01
CA LEU A 282 10.62 8.76 11.93
C LEU A 282 10.71 9.34 10.52
N ALA A 283 10.72 8.48 9.51
CA ALA A 283 10.79 8.90 8.11
C ALA A 283 10.14 7.86 7.21
N THR A 284 9.51 8.31 6.13
CA THR A 284 8.93 7.47 5.09
C THR A 284 9.35 8.01 3.73
N TRP A 285 9.89 7.14 2.89
CA TRP A 285 10.22 7.42 1.50
C TRP A 285 9.31 6.58 0.62
N THR A 286 8.57 7.22 -0.26
CA THR A 286 7.58 6.59 -1.15
C THR A 286 8.08 6.61 -2.58
N LYS A 287 7.71 5.61 -3.38
CA LYS A 287 8.01 5.57 -4.81
C LYS A 287 7.25 6.66 -5.56
N ASP A 288 5.97 6.81 -5.26
CA ASP A 288 5.16 7.91 -5.75
C ASP A 288 5.29 9.10 -4.79
N ASN A 289 5.77 10.24 -5.32
CA ASN A 289 5.97 11.45 -4.52
C ASN A 289 4.67 11.98 -3.90
N PHE A 290 3.53 11.76 -4.54
CA PHE A 290 2.24 12.17 -4.02
C PHE A 290 1.83 11.38 -2.78
N VAL A 291 2.19 10.10 -2.71
CA VAL A 291 1.89 9.21 -1.57
C VAL A 291 2.57 9.66 -0.27
N ARG A 292 3.61 10.51 -0.34
CA ARG A 292 4.23 11.11 0.86
C ARG A 292 3.24 11.91 1.73
N HIS A 293 2.14 12.40 1.15
CA HIS A 293 1.09 13.15 1.86
C HIS A 293 0.17 12.25 2.69
N PHE A 294 0.28 10.93 2.53
CA PHE A 294 -0.52 9.92 3.21
C PHE A 294 0.38 8.97 4.02
N ASN A 295 -0.26 8.13 4.81
CA ASN A 295 0.40 6.94 5.29
C ASN A 295 0.21 5.82 4.25
N PRO A 296 1.25 5.33 3.56
CA PRO A 296 1.11 4.29 2.52
C PRO A 296 0.64 2.92 3.06
N GLN A 297 0.46 2.79 4.36
CA GLN A 297 -0.10 1.60 5.02
C GLN A 297 -1.60 1.71 5.27
N VAL A 298 -2.25 2.57 4.52
CA VAL A 298 -3.63 2.96 4.73
C VAL A 298 -4.60 1.80 4.52
N SER A 299 -5.60 1.78 5.35
CA SER A 299 -6.83 1.04 5.18
C SER A 299 -7.96 1.79 5.88
N SER A 300 -9.08 1.86 5.21
CA SER A 300 -10.23 2.60 5.70
C SER A 300 -11.23 1.69 6.41
N PHE A 301 -12.03 2.30 7.28
CA PHE A 301 -13.23 1.66 7.81
C PHE A 301 -14.44 2.24 7.10
N THR A 302 -15.32 1.37 6.61
CA THR A 302 -16.64 1.76 6.11
C THR A 302 -17.69 1.16 7.07
N GLY A 303 -18.25 1.99 7.92
CA GLY A 303 -19.07 1.52 9.04
C GLY A 303 -18.24 0.72 10.04
N SER A 304 -18.62 -0.53 10.29
CA SER A 304 -17.90 -1.48 11.15
C SER A 304 -16.88 -2.37 10.41
N SER A 305 -16.77 -2.23 9.09
CA SER A 305 -15.94 -3.11 8.26
C SER A 305 -14.63 -2.44 7.88
N PHE A 306 -13.55 -3.20 8.03
CA PHE A 306 -12.23 -2.85 7.53
C PHE A 306 -12.20 -3.05 6.01
N VAL A 307 -11.81 -2.02 5.28
CA VAL A 307 -11.77 -2.03 3.82
C VAL A 307 -10.35 -1.70 3.35
N PRO A 308 -9.53 -2.72 3.05
CA PRO A 308 -8.18 -2.49 2.54
C PRO A 308 -8.20 -1.90 1.12
N GLY A 309 -7.14 -1.20 0.75
CA GLY A 309 -6.99 -0.64 -0.60
C GLY A 309 -7.71 0.68 -0.84
N PHE A 310 -8.35 1.27 0.18
CA PHE A 310 -8.99 2.59 0.09
C PHE A 310 -8.47 3.53 1.17
N GLU A 311 -8.11 4.74 0.78
CA GLU A 311 -7.80 5.85 1.66
C GLU A 311 -8.95 6.86 1.60
N ILE A 312 -9.54 7.19 2.76
CA ILE A 312 -10.74 8.03 2.87
C ILE A 312 -10.59 8.99 4.05
N GLY A 313 -9.87 10.10 3.84
CA GLY A 313 -9.76 11.17 4.85
C GLY A 313 -9.04 10.77 6.13
N GLN A 314 -8.06 9.89 6.06
CA GLN A 314 -7.33 9.43 7.24
C GLN A 314 -6.29 10.46 7.68
N LEU A 315 -6.07 10.51 8.99
CA LEU A 315 -5.02 11.36 9.55
C LEU A 315 -3.64 10.84 9.12
N PRO A 316 -2.70 11.72 8.78
CA PRO A 316 -1.32 11.35 8.52
C PRO A 316 -0.70 10.57 9.68
N GLY A 317 0.21 9.66 9.36
CA GLY A 317 0.98 8.95 10.38
C GLY A 317 1.82 9.90 11.21
N ALA A 318 1.89 9.67 12.52
CA ALA A 318 2.66 10.50 13.43
C ALA A 318 3.98 9.80 13.83
N ALA A 319 5.06 10.59 13.92
CA ALA A 319 6.27 10.16 14.59
C ALA A 319 6.04 10.19 16.11
N THR A 320 6.56 9.18 16.80
CA THR A 320 6.44 9.06 18.27
C THR A 320 7.84 8.99 18.88
N TYR A 321 8.05 9.76 19.94
CA TYR A 321 9.29 9.76 20.71
C TYR A 321 8.99 9.43 22.16
N GLY A 322 9.89 8.72 22.82
CA GLY A 322 9.69 8.34 24.21
C GLY A 322 10.94 7.92 24.92
N LEU A 323 10.78 7.82 26.25
CA LEU A 323 11.76 7.30 27.18
C LEU A 323 11.23 5.99 27.77
N ASN A 324 12.11 5.02 27.92
CA ASN A 324 11.81 3.77 28.61
C ASN A 324 12.87 3.55 29.69
N LEU A 325 12.43 3.41 30.94
CA LEU A 325 13.26 3.01 32.09
C LEU A 325 12.83 1.60 32.49
N ASN A 326 13.77 0.65 32.37
CA ASN A 326 13.59 -0.73 32.82
C ASN A 326 14.45 -0.99 34.02
N VAL A 327 13.83 -1.38 35.14
CA VAL A 327 14.49 -1.68 36.41
C VAL A 327 14.07 -3.09 36.81
N SER A 328 15.07 -3.94 37.13
CA SER A 328 14.87 -5.28 37.70
C SER A 328 15.52 -5.34 39.06
N PHE A 329 14.84 -6.00 40.02
CA PHE A 329 15.26 -6.18 41.40
C PHE A 329 15.71 -7.61 41.68
#